data_a7eb954524553635e01daa458d55ed17
#
_entry.id   a7eb954524553635e01daa458d55ed17
#
_cell.length_a   1.000
_cell.length_b   1.000
_cell.length_c   1.000
_cell.angle_alpha   90.00
_cell.angle_beta   90.00
_cell.angle_gamma   90.00
#
_symmetry.space_group_name_H-M   'P 1'
#
loop_
_entity.id
_entity.type
_entity.pdbx_description
1 polymer ?
#
loop_
_entity_poly.entity_id
_entity_poly.type
_entity_poly.pdbx_seq_one_letter_code
_entity_poly.pdbx_strand_id
1 'polypeptide(L)'
;MKVQPKNHLNIHSNYVYIQDPDIKDNPMIVGEALFEDIQHIPDKCILAPVLCSPDKKIYFHGGDFLPFTHMPMPWADNQDLINQYPEPREVGFIPLHSVLIPKELYDKLETPEAFGDNIIKHADWIMKAKELGYKCFVTPNVHVIFPRAYKPQMGRKQFMNDVGKSLVDFKKDWKSALDRRFRLPVVLHSIVSYGGGYNLHSYNVAKTLFEMGVRVYYQFIGGTNEDEGATDTPFVDDFKSEYGSNKLPQITICHGVNNFKNSGGYKIAFTTTEVDGVPKDWVQCMNEMDEVWMTSEFSKKAFENSGVKVPIYNIGEGVDPNYFHPEILPFFNPPKEKFRFFSNFAWGRRKGVDVLFEAFRREFNEDEDVCLMLKVLPSYWGHSIKDEMKLVYERKHSAPVYVYDVEMPKWELGRMYTMASVFLWPSRGEGYGLPALEALACGLPVLASNHSAHLEFLTKAGIPKPGVELIDGNLELYDKGDSVYYPGFHWFNPSVNDMRKKMRKIFENYSDYKEKALKTSIDIRKEFDWKVSTQKIIDRLTDIYKTKFHHFQPC
;
A
#
# COMPACT_ATOMS: atom_id res chain seq x y z
N MET A 1 25.97 -24.73 30.05
CA MET A 1 24.78 -25.40 29.49
C MET A 1 25.14 -25.93 28.13
N LYS A 2 25.07 -27.25 27.90
CA LYS A 2 25.28 -27.82 26.57
C LYS A 2 24.11 -27.36 25.69
N VAL A 3 24.42 -26.59 24.66
CA VAL A 3 23.45 -26.24 23.61
C VAL A 3 23.03 -27.55 22.97
N GLN A 4 21.76 -27.95 23.11
CA GLN A 4 21.24 -29.07 22.34
C GLN A 4 21.28 -28.69 20.86
N PRO A 5 21.68 -29.58 19.97
CA PRO A 5 21.72 -29.29 18.55
C PRO A 5 20.32 -28.95 18.06
N LYS A 6 20.20 -27.87 17.28
CA LYS A 6 18.99 -27.56 16.54
C LYS A 6 18.64 -28.74 15.63
N ASN A 7 17.36 -28.99 15.49
CA ASN A 7 16.90 -30.02 14.55
C ASN A 7 17.14 -29.50 13.12
N HIS A 8 18.22 -29.93 12.51
CA HIS A 8 18.40 -29.79 11.08
C HIS A 8 18.08 -31.14 10.41
N LEU A 9 17.40 -31.08 9.31
CA LEU A 9 16.99 -32.21 8.51
C LEU A 9 17.48 -32.04 7.09
N ASN A 10 18.07 -33.08 6.54
CA ASN A 10 18.30 -33.13 5.10
C ASN A 10 16.96 -33.39 4.43
N ILE A 11 16.51 -32.41 3.65
CA ILE A 11 15.33 -32.53 2.81
C ILE A 11 15.81 -32.79 1.40
N HIS A 12 15.59 -34.02 0.94
CA HIS A 12 16.22 -34.53 -0.28
C HIS A 12 17.77 -34.42 -0.27
N SER A 13 18.44 -34.66 -1.39
CA SER A 13 19.90 -34.61 -1.45
C SER A 13 20.50 -33.21 -1.40
N ASN A 14 19.70 -32.20 -1.75
CA ASN A 14 20.18 -30.86 -2.12
C ASN A 14 19.79 -29.73 -1.17
N TYR A 15 18.98 -29.99 -0.13
CA TYR A 15 18.50 -28.97 0.80
C TYR A 15 18.63 -29.42 2.25
N VAL A 16 18.84 -28.44 3.12
CA VAL A 16 18.83 -28.59 4.57
C VAL A 16 17.74 -27.68 5.14
N TYR A 17 16.82 -28.23 5.92
CA TYR A 17 15.86 -27.47 6.68
C TYR A 17 16.36 -27.26 8.11
N ILE A 18 16.32 -26.02 8.56
CA ILE A 18 16.67 -25.61 9.92
C ILE A 18 15.40 -25.17 10.64
N GLN A 19 15.21 -25.69 11.87
CA GLN A 19 14.10 -25.29 12.72
C GLN A 19 14.57 -24.96 14.13
N ASP A 20 14.07 -23.84 14.67
CA ASP A 20 14.29 -23.47 16.06
C ASP A 20 13.66 -24.53 16.99
N PRO A 21 14.34 -24.94 18.08
CA PRO A 21 13.84 -25.96 19.02
C PRO A 21 12.50 -25.61 19.68
N ASP A 22 12.15 -24.33 19.76
CA ASP A 22 10.88 -23.89 20.34
C ASP A 22 9.69 -24.00 19.39
N ILE A 23 9.95 -24.17 18.10
CA ILE A 23 8.91 -24.44 17.10
C ILE A 23 8.48 -25.89 17.26
N LYS A 24 7.20 -26.12 17.51
CA LYS A 24 6.64 -27.45 17.78
C LYS A 24 6.07 -28.14 16.55
N ASP A 25 6.00 -27.44 15.43
CA ASP A 25 5.57 -28.02 14.17
C ASP A 25 6.54 -29.14 13.75
N ASN A 26 6.00 -30.17 13.08
CA ASN A 26 6.83 -31.30 12.65
C ASN A 26 7.82 -30.84 11.56
N PRO A 27 9.14 -30.89 11.82
CA PRO A 27 10.13 -30.32 10.90
C PRO A 27 10.19 -31.05 9.55
N MET A 28 9.80 -32.34 9.49
CA MET A 28 9.72 -33.04 8.19
C MET A 28 8.59 -32.49 7.34
N ILE A 29 7.41 -32.28 7.93
CA ILE A 29 6.24 -31.76 7.19
C ILE A 29 6.52 -30.34 6.69
N VAL A 30 7.07 -29.49 7.55
CA VAL A 30 7.41 -28.10 7.16
C VAL A 30 8.50 -28.10 6.09
N GLY A 31 9.54 -28.89 6.25
CA GLY A 31 10.65 -28.97 5.30
C GLY A 31 10.22 -29.46 3.92
N GLU A 32 9.35 -30.48 3.85
CA GLU A 32 8.80 -30.98 2.58
C GLU A 32 7.89 -29.96 1.91
N ALA A 33 7.02 -29.27 2.66
CA ALA A 33 6.16 -28.23 2.11
C ALA A 33 6.97 -27.05 1.55
N LEU A 34 8.05 -26.64 2.23
CA LEU A 34 8.97 -25.62 1.71
C LEU A 34 9.71 -26.12 0.47
N PHE A 35 10.03 -27.41 0.41
CA PHE A 35 10.69 -28.01 -0.75
C PHE A 35 9.77 -28.03 -1.99
N GLU A 36 8.49 -28.26 -1.83
CA GLU A 36 7.52 -28.14 -2.93
C GLU A 36 7.47 -26.71 -3.48
N ASP A 37 7.41 -25.71 -2.61
CA ASP A 37 7.34 -24.31 -3.02
C ASP A 37 8.64 -23.82 -3.68
N ILE A 38 9.81 -24.25 -3.21
CA ILE A 38 11.10 -23.77 -3.73
C ILE A 38 11.35 -24.17 -5.19
N GLN A 39 10.67 -25.24 -5.68
CA GLN A 39 10.73 -25.66 -7.08
C GLN A 39 10.17 -24.63 -8.05
N HIS A 40 9.36 -23.70 -7.56
CA HIS A 40 8.70 -22.65 -8.34
C HIS A 40 9.41 -21.28 -8.22
N ILE A 41 10.55 -21.24 -7.50
CA ILE A 41 11.32 -20.01 -7.25
C ILE A 41 12.63 -20.08 -8.07
N PRO A 42 13.24 -18.94 -8.45
CA PRO A 42 14.52 -18.94 -9.16
C PRO A 42 15.63 -19.71 -8.43
N ASP A 43 16.56 -20.26 -9.18
CA ASP A 43 17.77 -20.92 -8.62
C ASP A 43 18.53 -20.02 -7.64
N LYS A 44 19.27 -20.65 -6.73
CA LYS A 44 20.04 -19.97 -5.68
C LYS A 44 19.18 -19.12 -4.74
N CYS A 45 18.16 -19.74 -4.16
CA CYS A 45 17.32 -19.08 -3.17
C CYS A 45 17.35 -19.81 -1.80
N ILE A 46 17.02 -19.04 -0.77
CA ILE A 46 16.78 -19.46 0.60
C ILE A 46 15.32 -19.18 0.86
N LEU A 47 14.56 -20.15 1.34
CA LEU A 47 13.12 -20.03 1.53
C LEU A 47 12.73 -20.14 2.99
N ALA A 48 11.97 -19.16 3.49
CA ALA A 48 11.38 -19.19 4.82
C ALA A 48 9.85 -19.27 4.76
N PRO A 49 9.21 -19.91 5.75
CA PRO A 49 7.78 -19.84 5.94
C PRO A 49 7.38 -18.50 6.54
N VAL A 50 6.09 -18.22 6.58
CA VAL A 50 5.54 -17.18 7.44
C VAL A 50 5.60 -17.65 8.89
N LEU A 51 6.15 -16.82 9.78
CA LEU A 51 6.15 -17.10 11.22
C LEU A 51 4.92 -16.45 11.86
N CYS A 52 4.25 -17.21 12.72
CA CYS A 52 3.03 -16.81 13.38
C CYS A 52 3.17 -16.87 14.89
N SER A 53 2.44 -16.01 15.58
CA SER A 53 2.25 -16.11 17.01
C SER A 53 1.28 -17.25 17.37
N PRO A 54 1.24 -17.70 18.65
CA PRO A 54 0.31 -18.75 19.08
C PRO A 54 -1.18 -18.43 18.90
N ASP A 55 -1.55 -17.15 18.83
CA ASP A 55 -2.89 -16.67 18.50
C ASP A 55 -3.15 -16.55 16.98
N LYS A 56 -2.27 -17.15 16.16
CA LYS A 56 -2.33 -17.25 14.70
C LYS A 56 -2.27 -15.90 13.96
N LYS A 57 -1.63 -14.92 14.54
CA LYS A 57 -1.32 -13.67 13.84
C LYS A 57 0.05 -13.75 13.19
N ILE A 58 0.21 -13.11 12.05
CA ILE A 58 1.48 -13.03 11.36
C ILE A 58 2.47 -12.26 12.23
N TYR A 59 3.56 -12.89 12.50
CA TYR A 59 4.68 -12.34 13.24
C TYR A 59 5.82 -11.90 12.33
N PHE A 60 6.06 -12.67 11.27
CA PHE A 60 7.08 -12.39 10.28
C PHE A 60 6.65 -12.91 8.92
N HIS A 61 6.67 -12.06 7.92
CA HIS A 61 6.40 -12.41 6.53
C HIS A 61 7.41 -11.78 5.55
N GLY A 62 8.59 -11.43 6.03
CA GLY A 62 9.66 -10.82 5.28
C GLY A 62 10.36 -9.74 6.08
N GLY A 63 11.40 -9.18 5.54
CA GLY A 63 12.15 -8.11 6.17
C GLY A 63 13.15 -7.46 5.22
N ASP A 64 13.78 -6.39 5.70
CA ASP A 64 14.85 -5.71 4.99
C ASP A 64 15.84 -5.02 5.94
N PHE A 65 16.88 -4.41 5.39
CA PHE A 65 17.85 -3.62 6.13
C PHE A 65 17.52 -2.13 6.04
N LEU A 66 17.54 -1.46 7.18
CA LEU A 66 17.27 -0.03 7.25
C LEU A 66 18.46 0.77 6.68
N PRO A 67 18.21 1.82 5.88
CA PRO A 67 19.26 2.52 5.15
C PRO A 67 20.23 3.29 6.04
N PHE A 68 19.81 3.76 7.23
CA PHE A 68 20.67 4.55 8.13
C PHE A 68 21.29 3.75 9.25
N THR A 69 20.48 2.91 9.85
CA THR A 69 20.92 2.10 10.98
C THR A 69 21.59 0.82 10.55
N HIS A 70 21.38 0.40 9.29
CA HIS A 70 21.81 -0.88 8.72
C HIS A 70 21.28 -2.09 9.50
N MET A 71 20.25 -1.86 10.30
CA MET A 71 19.64 -2.90 11.12
C MET A 71 18.71 -3.77 10.27
N PRO A 72 18.73 -5.09 10.47
CA PRO A 72 17.71 -5.95 9.91
C PRO A 72 16.37 -5.65 10.59
N MET A 73 15.35 -5.39 9.79
CA MET A 73 14.02 -5.14 10.26
C MET A 73 13.04 -6.17 9.69
N PRO A 74 12.52 -7.05 10.54
CA PRO A 74 11.44 -7.94 10.14
C PRO A 74 10.15 -7.14 9.94
N TRP A 75 9.40 -7.48 8.90
CA TRP A 75 8.04 -6.97 8.72
C TRP A 75 7.09 -7.86 9.51
N ALA A 76 6.42 -7.27 10.48
CA ALA A 76 5.41 -7.92 11.31
C ALA A 76 4.16 -7.05 11.29
N ASP A 77 3.13 -7.50 10.61
CA ASP A 77 1.90 -6.70 10.43
C ASP A 77 0.82 -7.06 11.45
N ASN A 78 1.07 -7.97 12.38
CA ASN A 78 0.08 -8.48 13.34
C ASN A 78 -1.26 -8.90 12.69
N GLN A 79 -1.18 -9.34 11.42
CA GLN A 79 -2.32 -9.70 10.59
C GLN A 79 -2.80 -11.12 10.87
N ASP A 80 -4.07 -11.38 10.55
CA ASP A 80 -4.57 -12.75 10.50
C ASP A 80 -3.93 -13.51 9.33
N LEU A 81 -3.62 -14.78 9.53
CA LEU A 81 -3.02 -15.70 8.55
C LEU A 81 -3.76 -15.76 7.19
N ILE A 82 -5.01 -15.38 7.18
CA ILE A 82 -5.93 -15.49 6.05
C ILE A 82 -5.64 -14.46 4.95
N ASN A 83 -4.85 -13.43 5.23
CA ASN A 83 -4.64 -12.29 4.32
C ASN A 83 -3.23 -12.21 3.77
N GLN A 84 -2.71 -13.33 3.31
CA GLN A 84 -1.34 -13.38 2.83
C GLN A 84 -1.23 -13.15 1.33
N TYR A 85 0.02 -12.90 0.93
CA TYR A 85 0.39 -12.86 -0.48
C TYR A 85 0.03 -14.18 -1.16
N PRO A 86 -0.45 -14.14 -2.40
CA PRO A 86 -0.79 -15.37 -3.10
C PRO A 86 0.44 -16.19 -3.55
N GLU A 87 1.63 -15.58 -3.58
CA GLU A 87 2.84 -16.20 -4.13
C GLU A 87 4.08 -15.93 -3.27
N PRO A 88 5.12 -16.77 -3.34
CA PRO A 88 6.42 -16.49 -2.72
C PRO A 88 7.02 -15.20 -3.22
N ARG A 89 7.60 -14.40 -2.31
CA ARG A 89 8.20 -13.11 -2.67
C ARG A 89 9.66 -12.99 -2.23
N GLU A 90 10.45 -12.28 -3.03
CA GLU A 90 11.81 -11.89 -2.67
C GLU A 90 11.80 -10.83 -1.56
N VAL A 91 12.66 -11.02 -0.54
CA VAL A 91 12.80 -10.12 0.61
C VAL A 91 14.25 -9.79 0.88
N GLY A 92 14.51 -8.68 1.55
CA GLY A 92 15.87 -8.25 1.90
C GLY A 92 16.50 -9.08 3.01
N PHE A 93 15.68 -9.56 3.94
CA PHE A 93 16.13 -10.27 5.15
C PHE A 93 15.09 -11.32 5.57
N ILE A 94 15.59 -12.45 6.12
CA ILE A 94 14.80 -13.48 6.80
C ILE A 94 15.50 -13.90 8.10
N PRO A 95 14.79 -14.09 9.21
CA PRO A 95 15.35 -14.72 10.40
C PRO A 95 15.50 -16.23 10.17
N LEU A 96 16.58 -16.82 10.67
CA LEU A 96 16.92 -18.22 10.43
C LEU A 96 16.29 -19.17 11.47
N HIS A 97 15.10 -18.84 11.98
CA HIS A 97 14.39 -19.69 12.96
C HIS A 97 13.69 -20.89 12.30
N SER A 98 13.26 -20.72 11.07
CA SER A 98 12.65 -21.77 10.24
C SER A 98 12.98 -21.46 8.79
N VAL A 99 13.81 -22.27 8.15
CA VAL A 99 14.33 -21.93 6.82
C VAL A 99 14.83 -23.17 6.08
N LEU A 100 14.54 -23.22 4.78
CA LEU A 100 15.08 -24.19 3.84
C LEU A 100 16.28 -23.57 3.10
N ILE A 101 17.42 -24.20 3.17
CA ILE A 101 18.70 -23.71 2.65
C ILE A 101 19.26 -24.73 1.66
N PRO A 102 19.77 -24.32 0.47
CA PRO A 102 20.54 -25.20 -0.39
C PRO A 102 21.74 -25.81 0.35
N LYS A 103 21.92 -27.12 0.23
CA LYS A 103 22.96 -27.85 0.97
C LYS A 103 24.36 -27.32 0.68
N GLU A 104 24.65 -26.95 -0.57
CA GLU A 104 25.93 -26.36 -0.94
C GLU A 104 26.24 -25.03 -0.21
N LEU A 105 25.21 -24.23 0.07
CA LEU A 105 25.35 -23.00 0.85
C LEU A 105 25.52 -23.30 2.33
N TYR A 106 24.74 -24.24 2.85
CA TYR A 106 24.84 -24.72 4.24
C TYR A 106 26.22 -25.27 4.56
N ASP A 107 26.80 -26.08 3.67
CA ASP A 107 28.13 -26.66 3.84
C ASP A 107 29.26 -25.64 3.71
N LYS A 108 29.00 -24.50 3.08
CA LYS A 108 29.98 -23.46 2.78
C LYS A 108 30.06 -22.35 3.84
N LEU A 109 28.95 -22.05 4.50
CA LEU A 109 28.86 -21.03 5.55
C LEU A 109 28.83 -21.70 6.93
N GLU A 110 29.30 -20.95 7.95
CA GLU A 110 29.14 -21.34 9.34
C GLU A 110 27.69 -21.64 9.67
N THR A 111 27.43 -22.76 10.38
CA THR A 111 26.05 -23.19 10.62
C THR A 111 25.28 -22.20 11.47
N PRO A 112 24.03 -21.82 11.06
CA PRO A 112 23.19 -20.87 11.79
C PRO A 112 22.80 -21.32 13.21
N GLU A 113 23.03 -22.56 13.55
CA GLU A 113 22.67 -23.18 14.83
C GLU A 113 23.24 -22.44 16.07
N ALA A 114 24.36 -21.75 15.89
CA ALA A 114 25.01 -20.98 16.96
C ALA A 114 24.41 -19.61 17.23
N PHE A 115 23.43 -19.15 16.44
CA PHE A 115 23.02 -17.74 16.46
C PHE A 115 21.95 -17.41 17.51
N GLY A 116 21.18 -18.42 17.98
CA GLY A 116 20.11 -18.18 18.95
C GLY A 116 19.13 -17.12 18.45
N ASP A 117 18.73 -16.21 19.34
CA ASP A 117 17.81 -15.10 19.01
C ASP A 117 18.54 -13.83 18.54
N ASN A 118 19.84 -13.89 18.28
CA ASN A 118 20.59 -12.72 17.84
C ASN A 118 20.35 -12.42 16.36
N ILE A 119 19.39 -11.55 16.10
CA ILE A 119 18.97 -11.16 14.75
C ILE A 119 20.11 -10.56 13.90
N ILE A 120 21.14 -9.96 14.52
CA ILE A 120 22.29 -9.42 13.81
C ILE A 120 23.20 -10.54 13.27
N LYS A 121 23.32 -11.65 14.00
CA LYS A 121 24.02 -12.84 13.48
C LYS A 121 23.28 -13.49 12.32
N HIS A 122 21.96 -13.51 12.37
CA HIS A 122 21.13 -13.95 11.23
C HIS A 122 21.37 -13.04 10.03
N ALA A 123 21.41 -11.72 10.26
CA ALA A 123 21.67 -10.73 9.21
C ALA A 123 23.07 -10.89 8.59
N ASP A 124 24.10 -11.10 9.39
CA ASP A 124 25.46 -11.35 8.92
C ASP A 124 25.53 -12.58 8.01
N TRP A 125 24.90 -13.67 8.43
CA TRP A 125 24.82 -14.89 7.63
C TRP A 125 24.08 -14.67 6.30
N ILE A 126 22.96 -13.95 6.33
CA ILE A 126 22.19 -13.60 5.12
C ILE A 126 23.03 -12.74 4.16
N MET A 127 23.78 -11.77 4.68
CA MET A 127 24.66 -10.94 3.86
C MET A 127 25.77 -11.77 3.18
N LYS A 128 26.36 -12.71 3.88
CA LYS A 128 27.34 -13.65 3.32
C LYS A 128 26.71 -14.54 2.22
N ALA A 129 25.49 -15.01 2.44
CA ALA A 129 24.76 -15.77 1.43
C ALA A 129 24.48 -14.93 0.18
N LYS A 130 24.10 -13.65 0.36
CA LYS A 130 23.90 -12.71 -0.76
C LYS A 130 25.16 -12.43 -1.55
N GLU A 131 26.32 -12.34 -0.93
CA GLU A 131 27.61 -12.22 -1.65
C GLU A 131 27.90 -13.44 -2.54
N LEU A 132 27.40 -14.61 -2.17
CA LEU A 132 27.48 -15.83 -2.97
C LEU A 132 26.39 -15.93 -4.05
N GLY A 133 25.57 -14.87 -4.19
CA GLY A 133 24.52 -14.76 -5.20
C GLY A 133 23.18 -15.38 -4.81
N TYR A 134 22.98 -15.74 -3.54
CA TYR A 134 21.70 -16.27 -3.07
C TYR A 134 20.71 -15.16 -2.74
N LYS A 135 19.43 -15.43 -3.00
CA LYS A 135 18.31 -14.55 -2.69
C LYS A 135 17.45 -15.14 -1.57
N CYS A 136 16.77 -14.27 -0.83
CA CYS A 136 15.86 -14.67 0.23
C CYS A 136 14.42 -14.54 -0.23
N PHE A 137 13.62 -15.58 0.03
CA PHE A 137 12.19 -15.60 -0.26
C PHE A 137 11.40 -16.01 0.98
N VAL A 138 10.16 -15.53 1.06
CA VAL A 138 9.15 -15.98 2.02
C VAL A 138 7.96 -16.52 1.25
N THR A 139 7.49 -17.70 1.63
CA THR A 139 6.29 -18.30 1.02
C THR A 139 5.07 -18.12 1.91
N PRO A 140 3.90 -17.76 1.33
CA PRO A 140 2.64 -17.68 2.05
C PRO A 140 1.99 -19.05 2.31
N ASN A 141 2.45 -20.10 1.62
CA ASN A 141 1.81 -21.40 1.67
C ASN A 141 2.17 -22.22 2.93
N VAL A 142 3.26 -21.86 3.58
CA VAL A 142 3.77 -22.56 4.76
C VAL A 142 3.78 -21.63 5.97
N HIS A 143 3.11 -22.06 7.03
CA HIS A 143 2.99 -21.32 8.29
C HIS A 143 3.57 -22.12 9.43
N VAL A 144 4.32 -21.44 10.29
CA VAL A 144 4.97 -22.03 11.45
C VAL A 144 4.67 -21.21 12.68
N ILE A 145 4.24 -21.86 13.77
CA ILE A 145 3.99 -21.19 15.04
C ILE A 145 5.31 -21.02 15.78
N PHE A 146 5.72 -19.77 15.94
CA PHE A 146 6.90 -19.39 16.70
C PHE A 146 6.51 -18.83 18.06
N PRO A 147 6.70 -19.60 19.17
CA PRO A 147 6.19 -19.23 20.49
C PRO A 147 6.83 -17.99 21.11
N ARG A 148 8.08 -17.70 20.71
CA ARG A 148 8.83 -16.53 21.17
C ARG A 148 8.61 -15.34 20.25
N ALA A 149 7.35 -14.99 19.97
CA ALA A 149 7.07 -13.83 19.16
C ALA A 149 7.94 -12.65 19.62
N TYR A 150 8.79 -12.15 18.73
CA TYR A 150 9.54 -10.93 18.93
C TYR A 150 8.55 -9.82 19.22
N LYS A 151 8.57 -9.28 20.43
CA LYS A 151 7.71 -8.13 20.76
C LYS A 151 8.33 -6.90 20.09
N PRO A 152 7.73 -6.31 19.06
CA PRO A 152 8.21 -5.07 18.45
C PRO A 152 8.34 -3.91 19.45
N GLN A 153 7.73 -4.09 20.62
CA GLN A 153 7.74 -3.15 21.76
C GLN A 153 8.91 -3.34 22.74
N MET A 154 9.88 -4.19 22.44
CA MET A 154 11.15 -4.05 23.17
C MET A 154 11.67 -2.66 22.87
N GLY A 155 11.65 -1.79 23.88
CA GLY A 155 12.07 -0.41 23.70
C GLY A 155 13.44 -0.40 23.03
N ARG A 156 13.63 0.49 22.04
CA ARG A 156 14.87 0.67 21.26
C ARG A 156 16.14 0.57 22.12
N LYS A 157 16.06 1.00 23.37
CA LYS A 157 17.14 0.95 24.35
C LYS A 157 17.48 -0.48 24.80
N GLN A 158 16.50 -1.34 24.99
CA GLN A 158 16.72 -2.72 25.41
C GLN A 158 17.26 -3.57 24.24
N PHE A 159 16.70 -3.39 23.05
CA PHE A 159 17.18 -4.04 21.83
C PHE A 159 18.65 -3.65 21.53
N MET A 160 18.99 -2.36 21.65
CA MET A 160 20.36 -1.87 21.44
C MET A 160 21.36 -2.38 22.47
N ASN A 161 20.93 -2.64 23.70
CA ASN A 161 21.77 -3.27 24.71
C ASN A 161 22.06 -4.74 24.38
N ASP A 162 21.06 -5.47 23.88
CA ASP A 162 21.17 -6.90 23.62
C ASP A 162 21.99 -7.22 22.35
N VAL A 163 21.98 -6.32 21.37
CA VAL A 163 22.65 -6.54 20.07
C VAL A 163 23.81 -5.58 19.79
N GLY A 164 24.11 -4.66 20.70
CA GLY A 164 24.99 -3.52 20.45
C GLY A 164 26.35 -3.86 19.88
N LYS A 165 27.06 -4.83 20.49
CA LYS A 165 28.40 -5.24 20.00
C LYS A 165 28.31 -5.90 18.62
N SER A 166 27.37 -6.83 18.45
CA SER A 166 27.16 -7.51 17.19
C SER A 166 26.78 -6.52 16.07
N LEU A 167 26.02 -5.48 16.39
CA LEU A 167 25.66 -4.42 15.43
C LEU A 167 26.87 -3.58 15.01
N VAL A 168 27.80 -3.28 15.93
CA VAL A 168 29.02 -2.54 15.59
C VAL A 168 29.89 -3.37 14.62
N ASP A 169 30.09 -4.65 14.90
CA ASP A 169 30.86 -5.54 14.03
C ASP A 169 30.16 -5.69 12.67
N PHE A 170 28.85 -5.94 12.65
CA PHE A 170 28.04 -6.00 11.43
C PHE A 170 28.16 -4.74 10.56
N LYS A 171 28.05 -3.56 11.16
CA LYS A 171 28.22 -2.28 10.44
C LYS A 171 29.62 -2.12 9.87
N LYS A 172 30.65 -2.55 10.60
CA LYS A 172 32.02 -2.49 10.11
C LYS A 172 32.19 -3.31 8.84
N ASP A 173 31.58 -4.51 8.79
CA ASP A 173 31.74 -5.44 7.68
C ASP A 173 30.82 -5.10 6.50
N TRP A 174 29.58 -4.69 6.75
CA TRP A 174 28.51 -4.61 5.75
C TRP A 174 28.05 -3.20 5.38
N LYS A 175 28.44 -2.17 6.12
CA LYS A 175 28.00 -0.78 5.87
C LYS A 175 28.15 -0.39 4.41
N SER A 176 29.33 -0.63 3.82
CA SER A 176 29.60 -0.27 2.43
C SER A 176 28.73 -1.04 1.42
N ALA A 177 28.45 -2.31 1.69
CA ALA A 177 27.59 -3.14 0.83
C ALA A 177 26.11 -2.68 0.90
N LEU A 178 25.65 -2.36 2.12
CA LEU A 178 24.28 -1.88 2.35
C LEU A 178 24.08 -0.45 1.83
N ASP A 179 25.08 0.42 1.99
CA ASP A 179 25.05 1.79 1.42
C ASP A 179 24.98 1.77 -0.11
N ARG A 180 25.71 0.85 -0.76
CA ARG A 180 25.66 0.69 -2.22
C ARG A 180 24.31 0.21 -2.74
N ARG A 181 23.51 -0.43 -1.92
CA ARG A 181 22.14 -0.85 -2.26
C ARG A 181 21.23 0.35 -2.47
N PHE A 182 21.43 1.41 -1.70
CA PHE A 182 20.62 2.62 -1.74
C PHE A 182 21.28 3.70 -2.58
N ARG A 183 20.60 4.14 -3.62
CA ARG A 183 21.03 5.15 -4.58
C ARG A 183 20.06 6.32 -4.62
N LEU A 184 20.36 7.34 -5.40
CA LEU A 184 19.49 8.47 -5.68
C LEU A 184 18.91 9.10 -4.39
N PRO A 185 19.75 9.59 -3.47
CA PRO A 185 19.25 10.15 -2.21
C PRO A 185 18.24 11.28 -2.46
N VAL A 186 17.11 11.21 -1.81
CA VAL A 186 16.01 12.16 -1.96
C VAL A 186 15.39 12.52 -0.61
N VAL A 187 15.00 13.77 -0.43
CA VAL A 187 14.22 14.21 0.73
C VAL A 187 12.73 14.05 0.39
N LEU A 188 12.01 13.28 1.18
CA LEU A 188 10.56 13.18 1.13
C LEU A 188 9.95 14.02 2.26
N HIS A 189 9.37 15.16 1.89
CA HIS A 189 8.71 16.07 2.80
C HIS A 189 7.20 15.88 2.71
N SER A 190 6.60 15.24 3.71
CA SER A 190 5.21 14.82 3.64
C SER A 190 4.63 14.48 5.02
N ILE A 191 3.36 14.09 5.04
CA ILE A 191 2.71 13.45 6.20
C ILE A 191 2.57 11.98 5.87
N VAL A 192 3.27 11.12 6.62
CA VAL A 192 3.13 9.67 6.51
C VAL A 192 2.38 9.16 7.73
N SER A 193 1.08 8.96 7.58
CA SER A 193 0.21 8.42 8.63
C SER A 193 -0.92 7.61 7.99
N TYR A 194 -1.69 6.88 8.79
CA TYR A 194 -2.95 6.29 8.34
C TYR A 194 -4.06 7.34 8.41
N GLY A 195 -5.04 7.29 7.50
CA GLY A 195 -6.28 8.02 7.62
C GLY A 195 -6.56 9.11 6.59
N GLY A 196 -5.96 9.05 5.43
CA GLY A 196 -6.32 9.98 4.32
C GLY A 196 -5.61 9.63 3.02
N GLY A 197 -6.17 10.03 1.88
CA GLY A 197 -5.61 9.72 0.57
C GLY A 197 -4.16 10.18 0.42
N TYR A 198 -3.84 11.40 0.85
CA TYR A 198 -2.46 11.94 0.81
C TYR A 198 -1.49 11.19 1.71
N ASN A 199 -1.94 10.81 2.91
CA ASN A 199 -1.12 10.08 3.86
C ASN A 199 -0.80 8.68 3.33
N LEU A 200 -1.80 8.02 2.77
CA LEU A 200 -1.66 6.71 2.15
C LEU A 200 -0.75 6.77 0.91
N HIS A 201 -0.88 7.82 0.09
CA HIS A 201 0.00 8.10 -1.03
C HIS A 201 1.45 8.26 -0.58
N SER A 202 1.70 9.16 0.40
CA SER A 202 3.04 9.41 0.95
C SER A 202 3.68 8.14 1.53
N TYR A 203 2.90 7.35 2.26
CA TYR A 203 3.35 6.07 2.82
C TYR A 203 3.77 5.08 1.72
N ASN A 204 2.93 4.88 0.70
CA ASN A 204 3.24 3.93 -0.36
C ASN A 204 4.44 4.38 -1.21
N VAL A 205 4.55 5.68 -1.49
CA VAL A 205 5.73 6.25 -2.18
C VAL A 205 7.00 6.02 -1.37
N ALA A 206 6.99 6.35 -0.06
CA ALA A 206 8.15 6.13 0.82
C ALA A 206 8.54 4.65 0.88
N LYS A 207 7.56 3.77 1.14
CA LYS A 207 7.75 2.31 1.23
C LYS A 207 8.35 1.77 -0.06
N THR A 208 7.74 2.09 -1.19
CA THR A 208 8.14 1.48 -2.47
C THR A 208 9.48 2.04 -2.98
N LEU A 209 9.76 3.32 -2.76
CA LEU A 209 11.09 3.89 -3.01
C LEU A 209 12.17 3.15 -2.22
N PHE A 210 11.91 2.92 -0.93
CA PHE A 210 12.81 2.15 -0.07
C PHE A 210 13.00 0.71 -0.59
N GLU A 211 11.92 0.00 -0.89
CA GLU A 211 11.95 -1.36 -1.42
C GLU A 211 12.72 -1.45 -2.75
N MET A 212 12.66 -0.40 -3.56
CA MET A 212 13.36 -0.30 -4.85
C MET A 212 14.78 0.29 -4.75
N GLY A 213 15.30 0.45 -3.54
CA GLY A 213 16.69 0.83 -3.29
C GLY A 213 16.98 2.32 -3.47
N VAL A 214 16.01 3.19 -3.25
CA VAL A 214 16.22 4.65 -3.17
C VAL A 214 16.51 5.05 -1.73
N ARG A 215 17.53 5.91 -1.53
CA ARG A 215 17.85 6.48 -0.22
C ARG A 215 16.88 7.62 0.10
N VAL A 216 15.86 7.35 0.89
CA VAL A 216 14.84 8.33 1.28
C VAL A 216 15.19 8.95 2.63
N TYR A 217 15.28 10.27 2.67
CA TYR A 217 15.34 11.08 3.89
C TYR A 217 13.95 11.64 4.16
N TYR A 218 13.31 11.22 5.24
CA TYR A 218 11.96 11.66 5.55
C TYR A 218 11.95 12.91 6.42
N GLN A 219 11.16 13.91 6.00
CA GLN A 219 10.90 15.12 6.75
C GLN A 219 9.38 15.31 6.93
N PHE A 220 8.93 15.44 8.17
CA PHE A 220 7.52 15.60 8.49
C PHE A 220 7.03 17.03 8.22
N ILE A 221 5.84 17.17 7.63
CA ILE A 221 5.14 18.44 7.47
C ILE A 221 4.25 18.65 8.68
N GLY A 222 4.52 19.65 9.51
CA GLY A 222 3.60 20.03 10.59
C GLY A 222 4.17 20.03 12.02
N GLY A 223 5.46 19.85 12.21
CA GLY A 223 6.08 20.01 13.54
C GLY A 223 6.34 18.74 14.31
N THR A 224 6.22 18.73 15.61
CA THR A 224 6.63 17.66 16.51
C THR A 224 5.71 16.45 16.45
N ASN A 225 6.32 15.29 16.26
CA ASN A 225 5.67 13.99 16.02
C ASN A 225 5.08 13.31 17.25
N GLU A 226 4.95 13.97 18.37
CA GLU A 226 4.61 13.26 19.61
C GLU A 226 3.11 12.95 19.76
N ASP A 227 2.24 13.61 18.98
CA ASP A 227 0.78 13.57 19.25
C ASP A 227 -0.07 12.84 18.21
N GLU A 228 0.44 12.44 17.06
CA GLU A 228 -0.39 11.78 16.07
C GLU A 228 0.15 10.39 15.73
N GLY A 229 -0.45 9.41 16.37
CA GLY A 229 -0.48 7.99 16.08
C GLY A 229 0.06 7.45 14.75
N ALA A 230 1.30 7.81 14.40
CA ALA A 230 2.07 7.12 13.37
C ALA A 230 2.53 5.76 13.92
N THR A 231 1.59 5.03 14.50
CA THR A 231 1.91 4.12 15.57
C THR A 231 2.31 2.75 15.13
N ASP A 232 2.02 2.29 13.92
CA ASP A 232 2.23 0.89 13.57
C ASP A 232 3.02 0.65 12.28
N THR A 233 3.75 1.66 11.80
CA THR A 233 4.61 1.49 10.64
C THR A 233 6.07 1.66 11.01
N PRO A 234 6.78 0.57 11.26
CA PRO A 234 8.21 0.61 11.64
C PRO A 234 9.07 1.39 10.64
N PHE A 235 8.64 1.50 9.39
CA PHE A 235 9.30 2.30 8.36
C PHE A 235 9.28 3.81 8.64
N VAL A 236 8.21 4.34 9.23
CA VAL A 236 8.04 5.78 9.44
C VAL A 236 8.98 6.30 10.52
N ASP A 237 9.18 5.54 11.58
CA ASP A 237 10.06 5.95 12.69
C ASP A 237 11.53 5.98 12.30
N ASP A 238 11.95 5.10 11.42
CA ASP A 238 13.32 5.05 10.94
C ASP A 238 13.60 6.05 9.81
N PHE A 239 12.58 6.49 9.08
CA PHE A 239 12.66 7.60 8.14
C PHE A 239 12.69 8.98 8.82
N LYS A 240 12.35 9.09 10.10
CA LYS A 240 12.37 10.32 10.90
C LYS A 240 13.77 10.82 11.23
N SER A 241 14.81 10.05 10.99
CA SER A 241 16.15 10.45 11.30
C SER A 241 16.72 11.36 10.23
N GLU A 242 16.95 12.60 10.62
CA GLU A 242 18.01 13.46 10.14
C GLU A 242 18.10 13.80 8.64
N TYR A 243 17.50 14.96 8.30
CA TYR A 243 18.05 15.94 7.38
C TYR A 243 18.68 15.42 6.09
N GLY A 244 17.84 15.21 5.14
CA GLY A 244 18.28 15.37 3.77
C GLY A 244 18.96 16.74 3.67
N SER A 245 20.16 16.76 3.14
CA SER A 245 20.83 18.02 2.85
C SER A 245 19.93 18.88 1.95
N ASN A 246 19.82 20.17 2.21
CA ASN A 246 19.20 21.15 1.31
C ASN A 246 19.87 21.19 -0.09
N LYS A 247 20.87 20.36 -0.31
CA LYS A 247 21.54 20.13 -1.61
C LYS A 247 20.98 18.95 -2.39
N LEU A 248 20.03 18.18 -1.83
CA LEU A 248 19.41 17.04 -2.49
C LEU A 248 18.09 17.43 -3.17
N PRO A 249 17.59 16.65 -4.14
CA PRO A 249 16.22 16.76 -4.58
C PRO A 249 15.25 16.59 -3.42
N GLN A 250 14.22 17.41 -3.35
CA GLN A 250 13.17 17.30 -2.34
C GLN A 250 11.81 17.17 -3.01
N ILE A 251 11.11 16.09 -2.70
CA ILE A 251 9.73 15.84 -3.08
C ILE A 251 8.84 16.26 -1.92
N THR A 252 8.01 17.29 -2.12
CA THR A 252 6.99 17.69 -1.14
C THR A 252 5.64 17.16 -1.58
N ILE A 253 5.04 16.28 -0.76
CA ILE A 253 3.71 15.70 -0.99
C ILE A 253 2.75 16.32 0.02
N CYS A 254 1.86 17.18 -0.42
CA CYS A 254 0.81 17.72 0.44
C CYS A 254 -0.34 18.32 -0.37
N HIS A 255 -1.48 18.53 0.30
CA HIS A 255 -2.62 19.27 -0.19
C HIS A 255 -2.63 20.67 0.40
N GLY A 256 -2.75 21.67 -0.43
CA GLY A 256 -2.87 23.06 0.00
C GLY A 256 -1.56 23.84 0.03
N VAL A 257 -1.66 25.12 -0.32
CA VAL A 257 -0.51 26.01 -0.58
C VAL A 257 0.31 26.31 0.67
N ASN A 258 -0.34 26.44 1.82
CA ASN A 258 0.30 26.89 3.05
C ASN A 258 1.40 25.94 3.55
N ASN A 259 1.39 24.71 3.08
CA ASN A 259 2.33 23.67 3.49
C ASN A 259 3.38 23.32 2.41
N PHE A 260 3.31 23.96 1.23
CA PHE A 260 4.29 23.77 0.16
C PHE A 260 5.58 24.53 0.45
N LYS A 261 6.28 24.10 1.48
CA LYS A 261 7.65 24.55 1.77
C LYS A 261 8.64 23.55 1.21
N ASN A 262 9.32 23.92 0.15
CA ASN A 262 10.35 23.08 -0.44
C ASN A 262 11.68 23.83 -0.42
N SER A 263 12.64 23.32 0.36
CA SER A 263 13.98 23.88 0.53
C SER A 263 15.06 23.03 -0.17
N GLY A 264 14.68 22.08 -1.01
CA GLY A 264 15.60 21.21 -1.70
C GLY A 264 16.52 21.93 -2.69
N GLY A 265 17.62 21.30 -3.01
CA GLY A 265 18.53 21.74 -4.08
C GLY A 265 17.90 21.57 -5.49
N TYR A 266 16.88 20.76 -5.60
CA TYR A 266 15.96 20.66 -6.71
C TYR A 266 14.55 20.44 -6.14
N LYS A 267 13.62 21.32 -6.47
CA LYS A 267 12.31 21.42 -5.82
C LYS A 267 11.25 20.73 -6.63
N ILE A 268 10.63 19.72 -6.06
CA ILE A 268 9.55 18.94 -6.68
C ILE A 268 8.30 19.05 -5.81
N ALA A 269 7.18 19.50 -6.39
CA ALA A 269 5.88 19.37 -5.77
C ALA A 269 5.19 18.12 -6.30
N PHE A 270 4.60 17.29 -5.41
CA PHE A 270 3.79 16.15 -5.81
C PHE A 270 2.39 16.29 -5.19
N THR A 271 1.41 16.56 -6.03
CA THR A 271 0.05 16.90 -5.59
C THR A 271 -1.02 16.44 -6.58
N THR A 272 -2.27 16.80 -6.31
CA THR A 272 -3.43 16.47 -7.15
C THR A 272 -4.53 17.53 -7.01
N THR A 273 -5.56 17.46 -7.85
CA THR A 273 -6.83 18.20 -7.69
C THR A 273 -8.02 17.32 -8.07
N GLU A 274 -9.16 17.58 -7.46
CA GLU A 274 -10.41 16.89 -7.73
C GLU A 274 -11.39 17.69 -8.61
N VAL A 275 -10.98 18.90 -9.02
CA VAL A 275 -11.73 19.82 -9.88
C VAL A 275 -10.91 20.21 -11.11
N ASP A 276 -11.52 20.88 -12.08
CA ASP A 276 -10.93 21.18 -13.39
C ASP A 276 -9.92 22.35 -13.40
N GLY A 277 -9.54 22.86 -12.24
CA GLY A 277 -8.53 23.91 -12.11
C GLY A 277 -8.04 24.11 -10.69
N VAL A 278 -7.15 25.08 -10.49
CA VAL A 278 -6.59 25.42 -9.17
C VAL A 278 -6.47 26.95 -9.00
N PRO A 279 -6.52 27.44 -7.73
CA PRO A 279 -6.45 28.86 -7.44
C PRO A 279 -5.10 29.49 -7.84
N LYS A 280 -5.09 30.82 -7.97
CA LYS A 280 -3.92 31.59 -8.40
C LYS A 280 -2.72 31.44 -7.44
N ASP A 281 -2.97 31.35 -6.15
CA ASP A 281 -1.93 31.15 -5.13
C ASP A 281 -1.28 29.77 -5.26
N TRP A 282 -2.04 28.74 -5.64
CA TRP A 282 -1.46 27.43 -5.97
C TRP A 282 -0.58 27.50 -7.22
N VAL A 283 -1.05 28.19 -8.26
CA VAL A 283 -0.28 28.40 -9.50
C VAL A 283 1.04 29.11 -9.20
N GLN A 284 1.01 30.14 -8.37
CA GLN A 284 2.21 30.87 -7.96
C GLN A 284 3.18 29.93 -7.24
N CYS A 285 2.71 29.18 -6.26
CA CYS A 285 3.53 28.25 -5.50
C CYS A 285 4.14 27.14 -6.38
N MET A 286 3.35 26.58 -7.31
CA MET A 286 3.86 25.57 -8.24
C MET A 286 4.92 26.14 -9.19
N ASN A 287 4.78 27.38 -9.62
CA ASN A 287 5.77 28.04 -10.48
C ASN A 287 7.10 28.39 -9.77
N GLU A 288 7.17 28.25 -8.45
CA GLU A 288 8.42 28.33 -7.67
C GLU A 288 9.18 26.99 -7.57
N MET A 289 8.59 25.91 -8.05
CA MET A 289 9.21 24.60 -8.11
C MET A 289 10.05 24.46 -9.39
N ASP A 290 10.97 23.49 -9.41
CA ASP A 290 11.70 23.13 -10.63
C ASP A 290 10.83 22.27 -11.55
N GLU A 291 9.99 21.42 -10.96
CA GLU A 291 8.97 20.64 -11.65
C GLU A 291 7.84 20.21 -10.72
N VAL A 292 6.72 19.80 -11.30
CA VAL A 292 5.54 19.37 -10.56
C VAL A 292 5.15 17.96 -11.02
N TRP A 293 4.87 17.10 -10.05
CA TRP A 293 4.36 15.75 -10.28
C TRP A 293 2.89 15.64 -9.90
N MET A 294 2.13 14.97 -10.74
CA MET A 294 0.70 14.76 -10.57
C MET A 294 0.37 13.29 -10.42
N THR A 295 -0.70 13.03 -9.71
CA THR A 295 -1.25 11.68 -9.57
C THR A 295 -1.98 11.21 -10.81
N SER A 296 -2.39 12.12 -11.70
CA SER A 296 -3.21 11.80 -12.87
C SER A 296 -3.05 12.80 -14.01
N GLU A 297 -3.42 12.37 -15.21
CA GLU A 297 -3.49 13.24 -16.39
C GLU A 297 -4.60 14.31 -16.25
N PHE A 298 -5.68 13.98 -15.53
CA PHE A 298 -6.72 14.94 -15.19
C PHE A 298 -6.16 16.11 -14.38
N SER A 299 -5.46 15.82 -13.29
CA SER A 299 -4.84 16.85 -12.45
C SER A 299 -3.77 17.63 -13.21
N LYS A 300 -2.96 16.97 -14.04
CA LYS A 300 -1.98 17.63 -14.90
C LYS A 300 -2.64 18.69 -15.79
N LYS A 301 -3.68 18.34 -16.52
CA LYS A 301 -4.42 19.28 -17.36
C LYS A 301 -5.03 20.43 -16.57
N ALA A 302 -5.58 20.18 -15.39
CA ALA A 302 -6.15 21.21 -14.53
C ALA A 302 -5.10 22.26 -14.12
N PHE A 303 -3.89 21.82 -13.77
CA PHE A 303 -2.78 22.72 -13.41
C PHE A 303 -2.22 23.48 -14.64
N GLU A 304 -2.04 22.81 -15.78
CA GLU A 304 -1.64 23.44 -17.05
C GLU A 304 -2.64 24.54 -17.46
N ASN A 305 -3.93 24.23 -17.46
CA ASN A 305 -5.01 25.16 -17.81
C ASN A 305 -5.11 26.33 -16.83
N SER A 306 -4.72 26.14 -15.57
CA SER A 306 -4.70 27.20 -14.56
C SER A 306 -3.49 28.13 -14.66
N GLY A 307 -2.45 27.79 -15.48
CA GLY A 307 -1.31 28.65 -15.76
C GLY A 307 -0.01 28.25 -15.07
N VAL A 308 0.13 27.01 -14.63
CA VAL A 308 1.43 26.47 -14.20
C VAL A 308 2.33 26.31 -15.42
N LYS A 309 3.57 26.82 -15.34
CA LYS A 309 4.49 26.94 -16.47
C LYS A 309 5.71 26.00 -16.36
N VAL A 310 6.02 25.53 -15.18
CA VAL A 310 7.10 24.57 -14.97
C VAL A 310 6.72 23.19 -15.54
N PRO A 311 7.66 22.32 -15.85
CA PRO A 311 7.35 20.98 -16.33
C PRO A 311 6.43 20.21 -15.38
N ILE A 312 5.39 19.60 -15.93
CA ILE A 312 4.43 18.77 -15.17
C ILE A 312 4.48 17.35 -15.68
N TYR A 313 4.70 16.39 -14.77
CA TYR A 313 4.76 14.96 -15.06
C TYR A 313 3.61 14.20 -14.40
N ASN A 314 2.95 13.32 -15.15
CA ASN A 314 2.00 12.37 -14.59
C ASN A 314 2.76 11.13 -14.08
N ILE A 315 2.90 11.04 -12.77
CA ILE A 315 3.52 9.90 -12.09
C ILE A 315 2.49 8.79 -11.85
N GLY A 316 1.28 9.17 -11.45
CA GLY A 316 0.24 8.23 -11.06
C GLY A 316 0.33 7.80 -9.60
N GLU A 317 -0.60 6.93 -9.24
CA GLU A 317 -0.60 6.19 -7.97
C GLU A 317 -0.67 4.69 -8.28
N GLY A 318 -0.87 3.85 -7.27
CA GLY A 318 -0.91 2.41 -7.47
C GLY A 318 -1.79 1.67 -6.47
N VAL A 319 -1.92 0.37 -6.67
CA VAL A 319 -2.51 -0.59 -5.74
C VAL A 319 -1.43 -1.55 -5.26
N ASP A 320 -1.53 -2.01 -4.01
CA ASP A 320 -0.66 -3.07 -3.51
C ASP A 320 -1.33 -4.43 -3.80
N PRO A 321 -0.82 -5.22 -4.77
CA PRO A 321 -1.44 -6.47 -5.16
C PRO A 321 -1.42 -7.54 -4.07
N ASN A 322 -0.66 -7.34 -3.00
CA ASN A 322 -0.62 -8.26 -1.86
C ASN A 322 -1.84 -8.10 -0.95
N TYR A 323 -2.45 -6.91 -0.93
CA TYR A 323 -3.63 -6.61 -0.11
C TYR A 323 -4.93 -6.52 -0.90
N PHE A 324 -4.83 -6.43 -2.25
CA PHE A 324 -5.99 -6.27 -3.11
C PHE A 324 -5.93 -7.23 -4.30
N HIS A 325 -6.50 -8.42 -4.12
CA HIS A 325 -6.58 -9.48 -5.13
C HIS A 325 -7.83 -10.36 -4.89
N PRO A 326 -8.31 -11.11 -5.89
CA PRO A 326 -9.58 -11.87 -5.78
C PRO A 326 -9.56 -13.03 -4.80
N GLU A 327 -8.37 -13.57 -4.47
CA GLU A 327 -8.21 -14.76 -3.62
C GLU A 327 -8.27 -14.45 -2.11
N ILE A 328 -8.36 -13.17 -1.73
CA ILE A 328 -8.54 -12.79 -0.32
C ILE A 328 -9.86 -13.35 0.21
N LEU A 329 -9.79 -14.08 1.32
CA LEU A 329 -10.98 -14.64 1.94
C LEU A 329 -11.85 -13.52 2.56
N PRO A 330 -13.16 -13.50 2.27
CA PRO A 330 -14.07 -12.49 2.83
C PRO A 330 -14.25 -12.68 4.34
N PHE A 331 -14.90 -11.73 5.02
CA PHE A 331 -15.28 -11.89 6.42
C PHE A 331 -16.24 -13.07 6.61
N PHE A 332 -16.13 -13.75 7.76
CA PHE A 332 -16.96 -14.93 8.07
C PHE A 332 -18.44 -14.62 8.29
N ASN A 333 -18.76 -13.40 8.72
CA ASN A 333 -20.14 -12.97 9.00
C ASN A 333 -20.53 -11.80 8.08
N PRO A 334 -20.71 -12.06 6.77
CA PRO A 334 -21.21 -11.04 5.86
C PRO A 334 -22.70 -10.72 6.17
N PRO A 335 -23.22 -9.59 5.65
CA PRO A 335 -24.67 -9.38 5.58
C PRO A 335 -25.40 -10.59 5.01
N LYS A 336 -26.62 -10.85 5.48
CA LYS A 336 -27.41 -12.03 5.07
C LYS A 336 -27.76 -12.02 3.58
N GLU A 337 -27.87 -10.83 2.99
CA GLU A 337 -28.19 -10.63 1.59
C GLU A 337 -27.06 -11.18 0.71
N LYS A 338 -27.43 -11.87 -0.37
CA LYS A 338 -26.45 -12.50 -1.26
C LYS A 338 -25.80 -11.53 -2.21
N PHE A 339 -26.52 -10.49 -2.64
CA PHE A 339 -25.98 -9.47 -3.52
C PHE A 339 -25.65 -8.20 -2.76
N ARG A 340 -24.38 -7.79 -2.79
CA ARG A 340 -23.86 -6.72 -1.94
C ARG A 340 -23.21 -5.64 -2.79
N PHE A 341 -23.87 -4.51 -2.93
CA PHE A 341 -23.22 -3.30 -3.42
C PHE A 341 -22.31 -2.74 -2.33
N PHE A 342 -21.16 -2.21 -2.69
CA PHE A 342 -20.17 -1.69 -1.74
C PHE A 342 -19.65 -0.33 -2.19
N SER A 343 -19.40 0.56 -1.24
CA SER A 343 -18.64 1.79 -1.42
C SER A 343 -17.76 2.08 -0.21
N ASN A 344 -16.59 2.70 -0.45
CA ASN A 344 -15.60 3.02 0.59
C ASN A 344 -15.10 4.45 0.42
N PHE A 345 -15.39 5.35 1.36
CA PHE A 345 -15.04 6.78 1.26
C PHE A 345 -14.96 7.49 2.61
N ALA A 346 -14.22 8.59 2.66
CA ALA A 346 -14.44 9.60 3.68
C ALA A 346 -15.74 10.34 3.38
N TRP A 347 -16.61 10.51 4.39
CA TRP A 347 -17.94 11.09 4.20
C TRP A 347 -17.84 12.53 3.66
N GLY A 348 -18.59 12.84 2.63
CA GLY A 348 -18.64 14.19 2.05
C GLY A 348 -19.39 14.25 0.72
N ARG A 349 -19.93 15.42 0.41
CA ARG A 349 -20.72 15.66 -0.81
C ARG A 349 -19.96 15.32 -2.10
N ARG A 350 -18.65 15.56 -2.10
CA ARG A 350 -17.77 15.19 -3.24
C ARG A 350 -17.86 13.71 -3.61
N LYS A 351 -18.02 12.85 -2.63
CA LYS A 351 -18.09 11.39 -2.85
C LYS A 351 -19.44 10.92 -3.44
N GLY A 352 -20.40 11.86 -3.66
CA GLY A 352 -21.68 11.55 -4.25
C GLY A 352 -22.60 10.71 -3.38
N VAL A 353 -22.47 10.85 -2.05
CA VAL A 353 -23.26 10.10 -1.06
C VAL A 353 -24.76 10.27 -1.28
N ASP A 354 -25.20 11.48 -1.57
CA ASP A 354 -26.59 11.82 -1.91
C ASP A 354 -27.06 11.07 -3.16
N VAL A 355 -26.25 11.03 -4.21
CA VAL A 355 -26.56 10.28 -5.46
C VAL A 355 -26.61 8.78 -5.18
N LEU A 356 -25.67 8.25 -4.42
CA LEU A 356 -25.58 6.84 -4.05
C LEU A 356 -26.85 6.36 -3.32
N PHE A 357 -27.23 7.09 -2.26
CA PHE A 357 -28.42 6.73 -1.49
C PHE A 357 -29.71 6.85 -2.28
N GLU A 358 -29.85 7.96 -3.00
CA GLU A 358 -31.07 8.19 -3.78
C GLU A 358 -31.23 7.16 -4.89
N ALA A 359 -30.12 6.82 -5.58
CA ALA A 359 -30.14 5.80 -6.62
C ALA A 359 -30.48 4.41 -6.06
N PHE A 360 -29.78 3.98 -5.00
CA PHE A 360 -29.98 2.66 -4.41
C PHE A 360 -31.41 2.47 -3.88
N ARG A 361 -31.93 3.45 -3.14
CA ARG A 361 -33.26 3.38 -2.53
C ARG A 361 -34.42 3.44 -3.53
N ARG A 362 -34.23 4.09 -4.66
CA ARG A 362 -35.23 4.11 -5.71
C ARG A 362 -35.21 2.84 -6.55
N GLU A 363 -34.11 2.11 -6.52
CA GLU A 363 -33.94 0.95 -7.38
C GLU A 363 -34.28 -0.37 -6.70
N PHE A 364 -33.90 -0.54 -5.43
CA PHE A 364 -34.01 -1.81 -4.72
C PHE A 364 -34.95 -1.69 -3.51
N ASN A 365 -35.89 -2.64 -3.39
CA ASN A 365 -36.84 -2.72 -2.31
C ASN A 365 -36.47 -3.81 -1.29
N GLU A 366 -37.19 -3.84 -0.15
CA GLU A 366 -36.94 -4.74 0.97
C GLU A 366 -37.16 -6.24 0.67
N ASP A 367 -37.88 -6.57 -0.39
CA ASP A 367 -38.18 -7.94 -0.79
C ASP A 367 -37.07 -8.55 -1.67
N GLU A 368 -36.12 -7.76 -2.12
CA GLU A 368 -34.99 -8.22 -2.94
C GLU A 368 -33.81 -8.64 -2.07
N ASP A 369 -33.12 -9.71 -2.46
CA ASP A 369 -31.93 -10.24 -1.77
C ASP A 369 -30.67 -9.40 -2.06
N VAL A 370 -30.76 -8.09 -1.77
CA VAL A 370 -29.77 -7.06 -2.09
C VAL A 370 -29.52 -6.18 -0.89
N CYS A 371 -28.26 -5.75 -0.66
CA CYS A 371 -27.93 -4.71 0.29
C CYS A 371 -26.86 -3.74 -0.22
N LEU A 372 -26.75 -2.59 0.45
CA LEU A 372 -25.67 -1.64 0.29
C LEU A 372 -24.77 -1.68 1.52
N MET A 373 -23.47 -1.95 1.33
CA MET A 373 -22.45 -1.85 2.35
C MET A 373 -21.66 -0.56 2.16
N LEU A 374 -21.46 0.17 3.23
CA LEU A 374 -20.66 1.40 3.23
C LEU A 374 -19.57 1.30 4.29
N LYS A 375 -18.32 1.34 3.86
CA LYS A 375 -17.20 1.60 4.76
C LYS A 375 -16.92 3.09 4.72
N VAL A 376 -17.04 3.74 5.86
CA VAL A 376 -16.85 5.19 5.97
C VAL A 376 -15.79 5.49 7.03
N LEU A 377 -15.04 6.57 6.82
CA LEU A 377 -14.24 7.15 7.89
C LEU A 377 -15.12 8.11 8.69
N PRO A 378 -15.06 8.05 10.04
CA PRO A 378 -15.74 9.03 10.89
C PRO A 378 -15.33 10.44 10.47
N SER A 379 -16.26 11.34 10.54
CA SER A 379 -16.21 12.68 9.96
C SER A 379 -14.86 13.38 10.11
N TYR A 380 -14.21 13.62 9.00
CA TYR A 380 -13.26 14.72 8.86
C TYR A 380 -14.09 16.02 8.79
N TRP A 381 -13.74 17.04 9.56
CA TRP A 381 -14.34 18.41 9.51
C TRP A 381 -15.71 18.62 10.20
N GLY A 382 -16.04 17.88 11.25
CA GLY A 382 -17.16 18.25 12.15
C GLY A 382 -18.58 17.96 11.63
N HIS A 383 -18.74 17.26 10.50
CA HIS A 383 -20.04 16.77 10.05
C HIS A 383 -20.43 15.50 10.83
N SER A 384 -21.57 15.54 11.48
CA SER A 384 -22.12 14.36 12.16
C SER A 384 -22.73 13.41 11.14
N ILE A 385 -22.02 12.32 10.83
CA ILE A 385 -22.57 11.19 10.08
C ILE A 385 -23.94 10.75 10.61
N LYS A 386 -24.15 10.87 11.93
CA LYS A 386 -25.40 10.48 12.59
C LYS A 386 -26.63 11.27 12.10
N ASP A 387 -26.49 12.55 11.78
CA ASP A 387 -27.62 13.36 11.34
C ASP A 387 -27.95 13.12 9.86
N GLU A 388 -26.96 12.87 9.04
CA GLU A 388 -27.18 12.47 7.65
C GLU A 388 -27.68 11.03 7.54
N MET A 389 -27.28 10.16 8.46
CA MET A 389 -27.78 8.79 8.53
C MET A 389 -29.25 8.68 8.94
N LYS A 390 -29.82 9.69 9.61
CA LYS A 390 -31.29 9.73 9.83
C LYS A 390 -32.04 9.67 8.50
N LEU A 391 -31.55 10.32 7.48
CA LEU A 391 -32.08 10.23 6.12
C LEU A 391 -31.96 8.81 5.53
N VAL A 392 -30.99 8.03 6.00
CA VAL A 392 -30.78 6.63 5.60
C VAL A 392 -31.82 5.72 6.24
N TYR A 393 -32.19 5.95 7.48
CA TYR A 393 -33.09 5.06 8.24
C TYR A 393 -34.58 5.43 8.15
N GLU A 394 -34.93 6.63 7.66
CA GLU A 394 -36.31 7.12 7.64
C GLU A 394 -37.18 6.61 6.50
N ARG A 395 -36.62 5.97 5.47
CA ARG A 395 -37.43 5.43 4.35
C ARG A 395 -37.83 3.98 4.60
N LYS A 396 -39.13 3.75 4.76
CA LYS A 396 -39.76 2.42 4.73
C LYS A 396 -39.68 1.82 3.32
N HIS A 397 -39.55 0.52 3.22
CA HIS A 397 -39.61 -0.28 1.96
C HIS A 397 -38.41 -0.17 1.03
N SER A 398 -37.20 0.15 1.51
CA SER A 398 -35.97 0.04 0.73
C SER A 398 -35.10 -1.12 1.22
N ALA A 399 -34.28 -1.68 0.31
CA ALA A 399 -33.27 -2.69 0.66
C ALA A 399 -32.31 -2.17 1.75
N PRO A 400 -31.77 -3.05 2.62
CA PRO A 400 -30.98 -2.65 3.78
C PRO A 400 -29.66 -2.01 3.41
N VAL A 401 -29.21 -1.10 4.30
CA VAL A 401 -27.91 -0.43 4.21
C VAL A 401 -27.13 -0.72 5.48
N TYR A 402 -25.92 -1.26 5.32
CA TYR A 402 -25.00 -1.56 6.42
C TYR A 402 -23.84 -0.57 6.40
N VAL A 403 -23.59 0.08 7.52
CA VAL A 403 -22.52 1.10 7.65
C VAL A 403 -21.45 0.61 8.60
N TYR A 404 -20.22 0.57 8.13
CA TYR A 404 -19.02 0.23 8.86
C TYR A 404 -18.22 1.52 9.12
N ASP A 405 -18.49 2.15 10.26
CA ASP A 405 -17.87 3.39 10.73
C ASP A 405 -16.66 3.05 11.61
N VAL A 406 -15.63 2.48 11.00
CA VAL A 406 -14.42 2.02 11.67
C VAL A 406 -13.20 2.28 10.82
N GLU A 407 -12.07 2.53 11.45
CA GLU A 407 -10.77 2.43 10.76
C GLU A 407 -10.45 0.97 10.51
N MET A 408 -10.03 0.68 9.30
CA MET A 408 -9.63 -0.67 8.89
C MET A 408 -8.23 -0.64 8.30
N PRO A 409 -7.33 -1.53 8.71
CA PRO A 409 -6.07 -1.71 8.03
C PRO A 409 -6.30 -2.26 6.61
N LYS A 410 -5.32 -2.10 5.72
CA LYS A 410 -5.45 -2.47 4.29
C LYS A 410 -5.91 -3.91 4.09
N TRP A 411 -5.40 -4.82 4.90
CA TRP A 411 -5.72 -6.25 4.81
C TRP A 411 -7.18 -6.57 5.19
N GLU A 412 -7.78 -5.83 6.13
CA GLU A 412 -9.22 -5.93 6.41
C GLU A 412 -10.05 -5.31 5.29
N LEU A 413 -9.57 -4.22 4.72
CA LEU A 413 -10.24 -3.57 3.62
C LEU A 413 -10.31 -4.48 2.37
N GLY A 414 -9.25 -5.24 2.08
CA GLY A 414 -9.26 -6.26 1.03
C GLY A 414 -10.38 -7.27 1.20
N ARG A 415 -10.67 -7.70 2.44
CA ARG A 415 -11.78 -8.61 2.77
C ARG A 415 -13.15 -7.98 2.54
N MET A 416 -13.29 -6.68 2.74
CA MET A 416 -14.54 -5.96 2.41
C MET A 416 -14.80 -5.97 0.91
N TYR A 417 -13.77 -5.74 0.09
CA TYR A 417 -13.90 -5.82 -1.35
C TYR A 417 -14.29 -7.22 -1.82
N THR A 418 -13.62 -8.26 -1.36
CA THR A 418 -13.93 -9.64 -1.79
C THR A 418 -15.28 -10.15 -1.28
N MET A 419 -15.81 -9.57 -0.19
CA MET A 419 -17.16 -9.85 0.32
C MET A 419 -18.26 -9.24 -0.55
N ALA A 420 -17.94 -8.19 -1.30
CA ALA A 420 -18.88 -7.44 -2.12
C ALA A 420 -19.14 -8.10 -3.49
N SER A 421 -20.25 -7.73 -4.11
CA SER A 421 -20.61 -8.12 -5.48
C SER A 421 -20.22 -7.05 -6.50
N VAL A 422 -20.46 -5.78 -6.20
CA VAL A 422 -20.21 -4.63 -7.10
C VAL A 422 -19.70 -3.44 -6.28
N PHE A 423 -18.74 -2.72 -6.79
CA PHE A 423 -18.27 -1.47 -6.19
C PHE A 423 -18.93 -0.25 -6.85
N LEU A 424 -19.46 0.64 -6.04
CA LEU A 424 -20.15 1.87 -6.48
C LEU A 424 -19.31 3.11 -6.16
N TRP A 425 -19.06 3.96 -7.17
CA TRP A 425 -18.21 5.14 -7.04
C TRP A 425 -18.78 6.38 -7.76
N PRO A 426 -19.92 6.95 -7.29
CA PRO A 426 -20.52 8.13 -7.91
C PRO A 426 -19.85 9.45 -7.48
N SER A 427 -18.51 9.45 -7.41
CA SER A 427 -17.76 10.63 -6.97
C SER A 427 -17.89 11.78 -7.96
N ARG A 428 -17.97 13.02 -7.44
CA ARG A 428 -18.00 14.25 -8.24
C ARG A 428 -16.64 14.68 -8.76
N GLY A 429 -15.57 14.19 -8.13
CA GLY A 429 -14.19 14.48 -8.54
C GLY A 429 -13.19 13.73 -7.69
N GLU A 430 -12.15 13.24 -8.33
CA GLU A 430 -11.07 12.47 -7.70
C GLU A 430 -9.72 12.93 -8.21
N GLY A 431 -8.75 13.00 -7.30
CA GLY A 431 -7.35 13.18 -7.65
C GLY A 431 -6.71 11.92 -8.26
N TYR A 432 -7.20 10.74 -7.84
CA TYR A 432 -6.88 9.44 -8.45
C TYR A 432 -8.05 8.45 -8.32
N GLY A 433 -8.53 8.18 -7.10
CA GLY A 433 -9.64 7.27 -6.86
C GLY A 433 -9.19 5.87 -6.43
N LEU A 434 -8.23 5.78 -5.52
CA LEU A 434 -7.67 4.51 -5.00
C LEU A 434 -8.73 3.45 -4.65
N PRO A 435 -9.87 3.77 -3.99
CA PRO A 435 -10.86 2.75 -3.68
C PRO A 435 -11.46 2.05 -4.90
N ALA A 436 -11.64 2.75 -6.02
CA ALA A 436 -12.12 2.13 -7.26
C ALA A 436 -11.05 1.27 -7.92
N LEU A 437 -9.78 1.67 -7.82
CA LEU A 437 -8.64 0.86 -8.28
C LEU A 437 -8.49 -0.42 -7.45
N GLU A 438 -8.59 -0.32 -6.12
CA GLU A 438 -8.55 -1.45 -5.18
C GLU A 438 -9.68 -2.44 -5.46
N ALA A 439 -10.91 -1.95 -5.69
CA ALA A 439 -12.06 -2.76 -6.05
C ALA A 439 -11.81 -3.56 -7.33
N LEU A 440 -11.31 -2.91 -8.38
CA LEU A 440 -11.03 -3.55 -9.66
C LEU A 440 -9.87 -4.55 -9.54
N ALA A 441 -8.86 -4.25 -8.72
CA ALA A 441 -7.77 -5.17 -8.40
C ALA A 441 -8.26 -6.44 -7.68
N CYS A 442 -9.30 -6.30 -6.83
CA CYS A 442 -10.01 -7.44 -6.20
C CYS A 442 -11.00 -8.16 -7.13
N GLY A 443 -11.06 -7.78 -8.40
CA GLY A 443 -11.92 -8.42 -9.39
C GLY A 443 -13.42 -8.12 -9.19
N LEU A 444 -13.77 -6.95 -8.61
CA LEU A 444 -15.14 -6.49 -8.54
C LEU A 444 -15.52 -5.74 -9.82
N PRO A 445 -16.73 -5.95 -10.34
CA PRO A 445 -17.35 -4.98 -11.23
C PRO A 445 -17.43 -3.61 -10.59
N VAL A 446 -17.12 -2.55 -11.36
CA VAL A 446 -17.11 -1.18 -10.89
C VAL A 446 -18.12 -0.33 -11.65
N LEU A 447 -18.99 0.37 -10.93
CA LEU A 447 -19.86 1.41 -11.46
C LEU A 447 -19.40 2.77 -10.92
N ALA A 448 -18.81 3.61 -11.76
CA ALA A 448 -18.16 4.86 -11.38
C ALA A 448 -18.62 6.04 -12.23
N SER A 449 -18.46 7.27 -11.74
CA SER A 449 -18.72 8.49 -12.51
C SER A 449 -17.86 8.55 -13.78
N ASN A 450 -18.43 9.04 -14.89
CA ASN A 450 -17.73 9.23 -16.16
C ASN A 450 -16.94 10.56 -16.16
N HIS A 451 -16.11 10.78 -15.14
CA HIS A 451 -15.33 12.02 -15.01
C HIS A 451 -14.13 11.82 -14.08
N SER A 452 -13.13 12.69 -14.24
CA SER A 452 -11.94 12.87 -13.39
C SER A 452 -10.90 11.74 -13.47
N ALA A 453 -9.99 11.72 -12.51
CA ALA A 453 -8.75 10.96 -12.57
C ALA A 453 -8.92 9.43 -12.64
N HIS A 454 -9.97 8.88 -12.02
CA HIS A 454 -10.18 7.43 -12.02
C HIS A 454 -10.48 6.83 -13.42
N LEU A 455 -10.80 7.66 -14.41
CA LEU A 455 -10.91 7.20 -15.79
C LEU A 455 -9.59 6.67 -16.35
N GLU A 456 -8.46 7.07 -15.79
CA GLU A 456 -7.13 6.65 -16.21
C GLU A 456 -6.93 5.13 -16.10
N PHE A 457 -7.49 4.52 -15.06
CA PHE A 457 -7.43 3.06 -14.87
C PHE A 457 -8.75 2.34 -15.17
N LEU A 458 -9.88 3.03 -15.18
CA LEU A 458 -11.18 2.42 -15.52
C LEU A 458 -11.42 2.33 -17.02
N THR A 459 -10.69 3.11 -17.83
CA THR A 459 -10.86 3.12 -19.29
C THR A 459 -9.57 2.78 -20.02
N LYS A 460 -9.70 2.40 -21.27
CA LYS A 460 -8.60 2.32 -22.24
C LYS A 460 -9.01 3.08 -23.49
N ALA A 461 -8.28 4.13 -23.83
CA ALA A 461 -8.62 5.04 -24.93
C ALA A 461 -10.06 5.59 -24.85
N GLY A 462 -10.52 5.92 -23.63
CA GLY A 462 -11.87 6.43 -23.36
C GLY A 462 -12.99 5.38 -23.35
N ILE A 463 -12.69 4.10 -23.61
CA ILE A 463 -13.66 3.00 -23.56
C ILE A 463 -13.55 2.31 -22.20
N PRO A 464 -14.68 2.08 -21.48
CA PRO A 464 -14.67 1.34 -20.21
C PRO A 464 -14.01 -0.02 -20.34
N LYS A 465 -13.14 -0.38 -19.40
CA LYS A 465 -12.55 -1.71 -19.34
C LYS A 465 -13.64 -2.77 -19.07
N PRO A 466 -13.44 -4.03 -19.45
CA PRO A 466 -14.41 -5.10 -19.17
C PRO A 466 -14.72 -5.21 -17.66
N GLY A 467 -15.99 -5.25 -17.29
CA GLY A 467 -16.45 -5.24 -15.89
C GLY A 467 -16.65 -3.83 -15.30
N VAL A 468 -16.46 -2.78 -16.09
CA VAL A 468 -16.68 -1.38 -15.68
C VAL A 468 -17.90 -0.80 -16.41
N GLU A 469 -18.73 -0.08 -15.67
CA GLU A 469 -19.78 0.82 -16.19
C GLU A 469 -19.52 2.24 -15.69
N LEU A 470 -19.81 3.22 -16.53
CA LEU A 470 -19.62 4.64 -16.19
C LEU A 470 -20.96 5.35 -16.08
N ILE A 471 -21.16 6.09 -14.99
CA ILE A 471 -22.37 6.86 -14.72
C ILE A 471 -22.29 8.18 -15.50
N ASP A 472 -23.27 8.46 -16.34
CA ASP A 472 -23.39 9.71 -17.05
C ASP A 472 -23.86 10.84 -16.13
N GLY A 473 -23.53 12.09 -16.48
CA GLY A 473 -23.87 13.27 -15.69
C GLY A 473 -23.43 14.55 -16.38
N ASN A 474 -23.42 15.65 -15.64
CA ASN A 474 -23.07 16.96 -16.15
C ASN A 474 -21.99 17.62 -15.28
N LEU A 475 -21.20 18.50 -15.88
CA LEU A 475 -20.33 19.39 -15.13
C LEU A 475 -21.19 20.49 -14.48
N GLU A 476 -20.93 20.76 -13.22
CA GLU A 476 -21.55 21.83 -12.46
C GLU A 476 -20.49 22.71 -11.85
N LEU A 477 -20.76 24.04 -11.82
CA LEU A 477 -19.91 24.98 -11.13
C LEU A 477 -19.95 24.68 -9.63
N TYR A 478 -18.79 24.56 -9.03
CA TYR A 478 -18.68 24.44 -7.58
C TYR A 478 -18.92 25.80 -6.93
N ASP A 479 -20.03 25.94 -6.22
CA ASP A 479 -20.49 27.20 -5.65
C ASP A 479 -20.61 27.23 -4.12
N LYS A 480 -20.43 26.09 -3.42
CA LYS A 480 -20.71 25.92 -1.99
C LYS A 480 -19.61 25.24 -1.21
N GLY A 481 -19.18 25.93 -0.28
CA GLY A 481 -18.39 25.90 0.91
C GLY A 481 -18.09 24.59 1.63
N ASP A 482 -17.53 23.55 1.00
CA ASP A 482 -16.59 22.69 1.72
C ASP A 482 -15.25 23.42 1.67
N SER A 483 -14.66 23.72 2.83
CA SER A 483 -13.49 24.58 2.99
C SER A 483 -12.21 24.10 2.26
N VAL A 484 -12.25 22.96 1.61
CA VAL A 484 -11.13 22.33 0.91
C VAL A 484 -11.13 22.63 -0.60
N TYR A 485 -12.28 23.05 -1.17
CA TYR A 485 -12.43 23.29 -2.60
C TYR A 485 -12.72 24.76 -2.87
N TYR A 486 -12.20 25.25 -3.99
CA TYR A 486 -12.26 26.67 -4.32
C TYR A 486 -13.41 26.97 -5.28
N PRO A 487 -14.25 27.96 -4.99
CA PRO A 487 -15.31 28.38 -5.89
C PRO A 487 -14.77 28.81 -7.28
N GLY A 488 -15.54 28.55 -8.32
CA GLY A 488 -15.19 28.94 -9.68
C GLY A 488 -14.67 27.85 -10.58
N PHE A 489 -14.46 26.64 -10.04
CA PHE A 489 -14.12 25.45 -10.81
C PHE A 489 -15.31 24.49 -10.91
N HIS A 490 -15.21 23.51 -11.81
CA HIS A 490 -16.29 22.56 -12.03
C HIS A 490 -15.94 21.21 -11.43
N TRP A 491 -16.98 20.55 -10.98
CA TRP A 491 -16.98 19.13 -10.66
C TRP A 491 -18.09 18.41 -11.41
N PHE A 492 -18.13 17.11 -11.33
CA PHE A 492 -19.12 16.30 -12.02
C PHE A 492 -20.32 16.01 -11.12
N ASN A 493 -21.54 16.14 -11.65
CA ASN A 493 -22.76 15.72 -10.96
C ASN A 493 -23.32 14.46 -11.64
N PRO A 494 -23.09 13.26 -11.07
CA PRO A 494 -23.57 12.01 -11.67
C PRO A 494 -25.08 11.90 -11.62
N SER A 495 -25.66 11.34 -12.68
CA SER A 495 -27.11 11.16 -12.81
C SER A 495 -27.63 10.04 -11.93
N VAL A 496 -28.51 10.35 -10.99
CA VAL A 496 -29.23 9.36 -10.16
C VAL A 496 -29.97 8.33 -11.04
N ASN A 497 -30.65 8.77 -12.09
CA ASN A 497 -31.44 7.89 -12.95
C ASN A 497 -30.55 6.95 -13.79
N ASP A 498 -29.41 7.42 -14.25
CA ASP A 498 -28.48 6.59 -15.00
C ASP A 498 -27.80 5.58 -14.08
N MET A 499 -27.37 6.01 -12.89
CA MET A 499 -26.82 5.12 -11.87
C MET A 499 -27.80 3.98 -11.51
N ARG A 500 -29.08 4.30 -11.29
CA ARG A 500 -30.14 3.32 -11.05
C ARG A 500 -30.21 2.24 -12.13
N LYS A 501 -30.33 2.70 -13.40
CA LYS A 501 -30.42 1.78 -14.56
C LYS A 501 -29.20 0.89 -14.65
N LYS A 502 -28.01 1.43 -14.42
CA LYS A 502 -26.74 0.68 -14.50
C LYS A 502 -26.55 -0.27 -13.33
N MET A 503 -26.98 0.10 -12.11
CA MET A 503 -27.03 -0.86 -10.98
C MET A 503 -27.92 -2.05 -11.29
N ARG A 504 -29.15 -1.83 -11.80
CA ARG A 504 -30.08 -2.91 -12.21
C ARG A 504 -29.48 -3.78 -13.30
N LYS A 505 -28.91 -3.18 -14.33
CA LYS A 505 -28.23 -3.87 -15.43
C LYS A 505 -27.13 -4.81 -14.93
N ILE A 506 -26.27 -4.33 -14.01
CA ILE A 506 -25.18 -5.15 -13.44
C ILE A 506 -25.76 -6.27 -12.58
N PHE A 507 -26.77 -6.00 -11.75
CA PHE A 507 -27.43 -6.98 -10.92
C PHE A 507 -28.02 -8.13 -11.74
N GLU A 508 -28.75 -7.84 -12.80
CA GLU A 508 -29.37 -8.81 -13.68
C GLU A 508 -28.36 -9.62 -14.52
N ASN A 509 -27.19 -9.06 -14.80
CA ASN A 509 -26.16 -9.67 -15.64
C ASN A 509 -24.85 -9.93 -14.85
N TYR A 510 -24.96 -10.14 -13.55
CA TYR A 510 -23.80 -10.16 -12.64
C TYR A 510 -22.69 -11.13 -13.04
N SER A 511 -23.05 -12.35 -13.46
CA SER A 511 -22.06 -13.39 -13.82
C SER A 511 -21.12 -12.93 -14.94
N ASP A 512 -21.65 -12.27 -15.96
CA ASP A 512 -20.88 -11.72 -17.09
C ASP A 512 -19.95 -10.57 -16.62
N TYR A 513 -20.50 -9.65 -15.80
CA TYR A 513 -19.68 -8.55 -15.23
C TYR A 513 -18.58 -9.07 -14.33
N LYS A 514 -18.85 -10.05 -13.48
CA LYS A 514 -17.88 -10.65 -12.56
C LYS A 514 -16.76 -11.36 -13.31
N GLU A 515 -17.08 -12.17 -14.32
CA GLU A 515 -16.07 -12.84 -15.15
C GLU A 515 -15.15 -11.82 -15.84
N LYS A 516 -15.73 -10.77 -16.41
CA LYS A 516 -14.98 -9.68 -17.06
C LYS A 516 -14.09 -8.92 -16.09
N ALA A 517 -14.60 -8.57 -14.90
CA ALA A 517 -13.83 -7.87 -13.87
C ALA A 517 -12.68 -8.73 -13.33
N LEU A 518 -12.88 -10.03 -13.15
CA LEU A 518 -11.80 -10.95 -12.75
C LEU A 518 -10.67 -10.99 -13.78
N LYS A 519 -10.98 -11.04 -15.07
CA LYS A 519 -9.95 -10.97 -16.12
C LYS A 519 -9.22 -9.61 -16.10
N THR A 520 -9.97 -8.52 -16.01
CA THR A 520 -9.40 -7.16 -15.94
C THR A 520 -8.51 -6.97 -14.71
N SER A 521 -8.83 -7.60 -13.59
CA SER A 521 -8.06 -7.46 -12.34
C SER A 521 -6.60 -7.92 -12.47
N ILE A 522 -6.30 -8.85 -13.36
CA ILE A 522 -4.95 -9.34 -13.63
C ILE A 522 -4.09 -8.20 -14.22
N ASP A 523 -4.62 -7.53 -15.26
CA ASP A 523 -3.94 -6.41 -15.90
C ASP A 523 -3.82 -5.22 -14.95
N ILE A 524 -4.86 -4.93 -14.16
CA ILE A 524 -4.87 -3.85 -13.18
C ILE A 524 -3.76 -4.04 -12.14
N ARG A 525 -3.63 -5.20 -11.54
CA ARG A 525 -2.57 -5.47 -10.56
C ARG A 525 -1.16 -5.36 -11.14
N LYS A 526 -1.00 -5.62 -12.43
CA LYS A 526 0.27 -5.50 -13.13
C LYS A 526 0.58 -4.08 -13.59
N GLU A 527 -0.40 -3.40 -14.20
CA GLU A 527 -0.20 -2.07 -14.80
C GLU A 527 -0.17 -0.95 -13.76
N PHE A 528 -0.88 -1.15 -12.64
CA PHE A 528 -1.07 -0.16 -11.57
C PHE A 528 -0.51 -0.61 -10.21
N ASP A 529 0.48 -1.51 -10.18
CA ASP A 529 1.28 -1.74 -8.96
C ASP A 529 2.00 -0.45 -8.56
N TRP A 530 2.11 -0.16 -7.27
CA TRP A 530 2.89 0.96 -6.76
C TRP A 530 4.33 0.98 -7.28
N LYS A 531 4.92 -0.17 -7.57
CA LYS A 531 6.25 -0.27 -8.18
C LYS A 531 6.31 0.38 -9.56
N VAL A 532 5.22 0.38 -10.33
CA VAL A 532 5.16 1.00 -11.66
C VAL A 532 5.21 2.52 -11.56
N SER A 533 4.40 3.12 -10.68
CA SER A 533 4.45 4.57 -10.45
C SER A 533 5.78 4.99 -9.80
N THR A 534 6.30 4.21 -8.86
CA THR A 534 7.60 4.47 -8.24
C THR A 534 8.76 4.36 -9.23
N GLN A 535 8.68 3.46 -10.22
CA GLN A 535 9.70 3.41 -11.28
C GLN A 535 9.76 4.72 -12.07
N LYS A 536 8.63 5.38 -12.34
CA LYS A 536 8.62 6.71 -12.97
C LYS A 536 9.31 7.75 -12.08
N ILE A 537 9.13 7.68 -10.75
CA ILE A 537 9.87 8.54 -9.81
C ILE A 537 11.37 8.30 -9.91
N ILE A 538 11.79 7.04 -9.92
CA ILE A 538 13.21 6.65 -10.04
C ILE A 538 13.80 7.14 -11.36
N ASP A 539 13.08 7.00 -12.46
CA ASP A 539 13.51 7.46 -13.78
C ASP A 539 13.69 8.99 -13.78
N ARG A 540 12.74 9.75 -13.21
CA ARG A 540 12.86 11.20 -13.07
C ARG A 540 14.01 11.61 -12.16
N LEU A 541 14.17 10.99 -11.00
CA LEU A 541 15.31 11.24 -10.12
C LEU A 541 16.64 10.94 -10.83
N THR A 542 16.70 9.87 -11.60
CA THR A 542 17.90 9.52 -12.40
C THR A 542 18.24 10.63 -13.38
N ASP A 543 17.26 11.18 -14.10
CA ASP A 543 17.47 12.29 -15.03
C ASP A 543 17.88 13.58 -14.30
N ILE A 544 17.26 13.87 -13.16
CA ILE A 544 17.62 15.02 -12.33
C ILE A 544 19.07 14.90 -11.86
N TYR A 545 19.48 13.72 -11.37
CA TYR A 545 20.86 13.47 -10.96
C TYR A 545 21.85 13.63 -12.11
N LYS A 546 21.55 13.10 -13.29
CA LYS A 546 22.40 13.26 -14.50
C LYS A 546 22.54 14.70 -14.93
N THR A 547 21.49 15.51 -14.81
CA THR A 547 21.45 16.86 -15.39
C THR A 547 21.80 17.97 -14.42
N LYS A 548 21.53 17.80 -13.12
CA LYS A 548 21.65 18.86 -12.10
C LYS A 548 22.68 18.55 -11.02
N PHE A 549 22.99 17.27 -10.78
CA PHE A 549 23.88 16.83 -9.71
C PHE A 549 25.08 16.05 -10.25
N HIS A 550 25.70 16.52 -11.34
CA HIS A 550 26.83 15.84 -12.03
C HIS A 550 28.03 15.54 -11.11
N HIS A 551 28.15 16.25 -10.00
CA HIS A 551 29.26 16.06 -9.04
C HIS A 551 28.89 15.02 -7.95
N PHE A 552 27.68 14.54 -7.93
CA PHE A 552 27.24 13.51 -7.02
C PHE A 552 27.56 12.14 -7.62
N GLN A 553 28.71 11.58 -7.27
CA GLN A 553 28.93 10.15 -7.52
C GLN A 553 28.07 9.40 -6.51
N PRO A 554 27.08 8.61 -6.94
CA PRO A 554 26.40 7.71 -6.02
C PRO A 554 27.44 6.73 -5.48
N CYS A 555 27.65 6.76 -4.16
CA CYS A 555 28.48 5.79 -3.46
C CYS A 555 28.00 4.37 -3.70
#